data_99f55e93d74490988dc611c85fea605c
#
_entry.id   99f55e93d74490988dc611c85fea605c
#
_cell.length_a   1.000
_cell.length_b   1.000
_cell.length_c   1.000
_cell.angle_alpha   90.00
_cell.angle_beta   90.00
_cell.angle_gamma   90.00
#
_symmetry.space_group_name_H-M   'P 1'
#
loop_
_entity.id
_entity.type
_entity.pdbx_description
1 polymer ?
#
loop_
_entity_poly.entity_id
_entity_poly.type
_entity_poly.pdbx_seq_one_letter_code
_entity_poly.pdbx_strand_id
1 'polypeptide(L)'
;MKILLIGEYSRLHNSLKEGLQKNGHKVTLLGTGDGFKNYPVDIKIDSFFFNLKLFKLFAKLIDRLFKISLNEVEIYYKANKIISDLKGYDVVQLINENAFRTLPYLEILLIKTLINNNKKLFLLSCGVDQKSVEHSLNNKFKYSILTPYFENPNLKKSFKHILKYNTREYIKLHEFILA
;
A
#
# COMPACT_ATOMS: atom_id res chain seq x y z
N MET A 1 1.50 24.68 2.29
CA MET A 1 1.10 23.55 3.16
C MET A 1 2.25 22.55 3.28
N LYS A 2 2.26 21.75 4.34
CA LYS A 2 3.16 20.59 4.51
C LYS A 2 2.38 19.33 4.15
N ILE A 3 2.82 18.59 3.15
CA ILE A 3 2.09 17.45 2.57
C ILE A 3 2.95 16.19 2.65
N LEU A 4 2.36 15.08 3.10
CA LEU A 4 2.96 13.75 3.13
C LEU A 4 2.24 12.85 2.13
N LEU A 5 2.98 12.31 1.18
CA LEU A 5 2.51 11.32 0.22
C LEU A 5 3.05 9.95 0.63
N ILE A 6 2.20 8.93 0.72
CA ILE A 6 2.58 7.58 1.14
C ILE A 6 2.28 6.59 0.04
N GLY A 7 3.32 5.84 -0.34
CA GLY A 7 3.31 4.90 -1.45
C GLY A 7 3.72 5.57 -2.76
N GLU A 8 4.25 4.77 -3.67
CA GLU A 8 4.59 5.18 -5.04
C GLU A 8 4.25 4.07 -6.01
N TYR A 9 3.42 4.39 -6.99
CA TYR A 9 3.09 3.49 -8.09
C TYR A 9 3.20 4.25 -9.42
N SER A 10 3.99 3.71 -10.33
CA SER A 10 4.11 4.19 -11.72
C SER A 10 4.38 5.69 -11.83
N ARG A 11 5.18 6.25 -10.93
CA ARG A 11 5.55 7.67 -10.83
C ARG A 11 4.40 8.62 -10.46
N LEU A 12 3.25 8.12 -10.04
CA LEU A 12 2.08 8.95 -9.79
C LEU A 12 2.32 9.99 -8.67
N HIS A 13 2.78 9.54 -7.49
CA HIS A 13 3.08 10.45 -6.39
C HIS A 13 4.32 11.32 -6.65
N ASN A 14 5.29 10.85 -7.44
CA ASN A 14 6.41 11.70 -7.88
C ASN A 14 5.91 12.87 -8.73
N SER A 15 5.05 12.61 -9.72
CA SER A 15 4.48 13.67 -10.57
C SER A 15 3.62 14.64 -9.75
N LEU A 16 2.82 14.13 -8.80
CA LEU A 16 2.04 14.96 -7.89
C LEU A 16 2.95 15.81 -7.00
N LYS A 17 4.02 15.24 -6.44
CA LYS A 17 5.01 15.95 -5.64
C LYS A 17 5.64 17.10 -6.41
N GLU A 18 6.09 16.84 -7.65
CA GLU A 18 6.67 17.86 -8.52
C GLU A 18 5.71 19.03 -8.77
N GLY A 19 4.43 18.75 -9.05
CA GLY A 19 3.40 19.77 -9.24
C GLY A 19 3.10 20.57 -7.98
N LEU A 20 2.97 19.90 -6.84
CA LEU A 20 2.74 20.56 -5.56
C LEU A 20 3.91 21.42 -5.11
N GLN A 21 5.16 20.99 -5.34
CA GLN A 21 6.35 21.77 -5.03
C GLN A 21 6.45 23.01 -5.90
N LYS A 22 6.10 22.94 -7.20
CA LYS A 22 6.01 24.13 -8.09
C LYS A 22 5.01 25.17 -7.59
N ASN A 23 3.95 24.71 -6.90
CA ASN A 23 2.95 25.55 -6.27
C ASN A 23 3.33 26.03 -4.85
N GLY A 24 4.60 25.86 -4.45
CA GLY A 24 5.13 26.37 -3.18
C GLY A 24 4.79 25.51 -1.95
N HIS A 25 4.36 24.25 -2.11
CA HIS A 25 4.12 23.35 -1.00
C HIS A 25 5.39 22.58 -0.60
N LYS A 26 5.53 22.27 0.70
CA LYS A 26 6.56 21.35 1.21
C LYS A 26 6.00 19.93 1.15
N VAL A 27 6.58 19.08 0.31
CA VAL A 27 6.08 17.72 0.08
C VAL A 27 7.15 16.69 0.42
N THR A 28 6.77 15.71 1.22
CA THR A 28 7.58 14.55 1.56
C THR A 28 6.92 13.31 0.95
N LEU A 29 7.69 12.48 0.26
CA LEU A 29 7.24 11.21 -0.33
C LEU A 29 7.90 10.05 0.40
N LEU A 30 7.08 9.17 0.99
CA LEU A 30 7.50 7.94 1.64
C LEU A 30 7.01 6.74 0.84
N GLY A 31 7.87 5.75 0.60
CA GLY A 31 7.46 4.55 -0.11
C GLY A 31 8.58 3.57 -0.40
N THR A 32 8.24 2.53 -1.17
CA THR A 32 9.18 1.47 -1.60
C THR A 32 9.88 1.79 -2.92
N GLY A 33 9.50 2.88 -3.61
CA GLY A 33 10.00 3.21 -4.96
C GLY A 33 9.43 2.36 -6.09
N ASP A 34 8.32 1.67 -5.86
CA ASP A 34 7.62 0.79 -6.83
C ASP A 34 8.50 -0.39 -7.31
N GLY A 35 9.20 -1.02 -6.36
CA GLY A 35 9.98 -2.23 -6.61
C GLY A 35 11.13 -2.04 -7.61
N PHE A 36 11.16 -2.83 -8.69
CA PHE A 36 12.25 -2.80 -9.68
C PHE A 36 12.36 -1.47 -10.44
N LYS A 37 11.30 -0.67 -10.51
CA LYS A 37 11.30 0.64 -11.18
C LYS A 37 12.09 1.68 -10.41
N ASN A 38 12.28 1.47 -9.11
CA ASN A 38 13.11 2.25 -8.20
C ASN A 38 12.92 3.78 -8.34
N TYR A 39 11.65 4.23 -8.40
CA TYR A 39 11.34 5.65 -8.42
C TYR A 39 11.87 6.36 -7.17
N PRO A 40 12.35 7.60 -7.26
CA PRO A 40 12.89 8.33 -6.13
C PRO A 40 11.82 8.57 -5.07
N VAL A 41 12.20 8.38 -3.81
CA VAL A 41 11.39 8.70 -2.63
C VAL A 41 12.27 9.39 -1.60
N ASP A 42 11.72 10.30 -0.81
CA ASP A 42 12.49 11.01 0.23
C ASP A 42 12.80 10.08 1.41
N ILE A 43 11.84 9.20 1.73
CA ILE A 43 11.97 8.22 2.81
C ILE A 43 11.68 6.84 2.23
N LYS A 44 12.72 6.03 2.10
CA LYS A 44 12.58 4.67 1.55
C LYS A 44 12.33 3.66 2.65
N ILE A 45 11.25 2.89 2.49
CA ILE A 45 10.91 1.75 3.32
C ILE A 45 10.70 0.53 2.42
N ASP A 46 11.58 -0.44 2.50
CA ASP A 46 11.42 -1.72 1.80
C ASP A 46 11.97 -2.87 2.63
N SER A 47 11.60 -4.09 2.28
CA SER A 47 12.18 -5.28 2.88
C SER A 47 13.57 -5.51 2.29
N PHE A 48 14.56 -5.62 3.16
CA PHE A 48 15.94 -5.91 2.79
C PHE A 48 16.36 -7.29 3.29
N PHE A 49 16.16 -7.54 4.59
CA PHE A 49 16.69 -8.71 5.28
C PHE A 49 16.13 -10.02 4.73
N PHE A 50 14.80 -10.12 4.61
CA PHE A 50 14.14 -11.31 4.08
C PHE A 50 14.20 -11.46 2.55
N ASN A 51 14.75 -10.47 1.85
CA ASN A 51 15.05 -10.58 0.42
C ASN A 51 16.46 -11.16 0.15
N LEU A 52 17.34 -11.26 1.15
CA LEU A 52 18.63 -11.91 1.03
C LEU A 52 18.45 -13.40 0.73
N LYS A 53 19.32 -13.96 -0.15
CA LYS A 53 19.22 -15.34 -0.63
C LYS A 53 19.07 -16.38 0.50
N LEU A 54 19.83 -16.22 1.59
CA LEU A 54 19.82 -17.12 2.74
C LEU A 54 18.49 -17.14 3.50
N PHE A 55 17.85 -15.97 3.65
CA PHE A 55 16.60 -15.83 4.41
C PHE A 55 15.34 -15.97 3.56
N LYS A 56 15.48 -15.86 2.23
CA LYS A 56 14.34 -15.93 1.29
C LYS A 56 13.61 -17.28 1.33
N LEU A 57 14.35 -18.37 1.47
CA LEU A 57 13.76 -19.73 1.59
C LEU A 57 13.00 -19.87 2.91
N PHE A 58 13.59 -19.40 4.01
CA PHE A 58 12.95 -19.38 5.32
C PHE A 58 11.67 -18.54 5.31
N ALA A 59 11.73 -17.32 4.76
CA ALA A 59 10.57 -16.45 4.62
C ALA A 59 9.44 -17.11 3.81
N LYS A 60 9.76 -17.79 2.70
CA LYS A 60 8.78 -18.55 1.90
C LYS A 60 8.16 -19.71 2.67
N LEU A 61 8.95 -20.41 3.51
CA LEU A 61 8.44 -21.50 4.34
C LEU A 61 7.44 -20.98 5.39
N ILE A 62 7.77 -19.89 6.06
CA ILE A 62 6.89 -19.24 7.04
C ILE A 62 5.60 -18.74 6.37
N ASP A 63 5.71 -18.07 5.21
CA ASP A 63 4.53 -17.63 4.45
C ASP A 63 3.62 -18.80 4.07
N ARG A 64 4.21 -19.93 3.67
CA ARG A 64 3.45 -21.14 3.31
C ARG A 64 2.75 -21.78 4.49
N LEU A 65 3.40 -21.83 5.66
CA LEU A 65 2.88 -22.49 6.87
C LEU A 65 1.88 -21.63 7.63
N PHE A 66 2.19 -20.35 7.81
CA PHE A 66 1.46 -19.42 8.68
C PHE A 66 0.70 -18.35 7.92
N LYS A 67 0.85 -18.26 6.59
CA LYS A 67 0.28 -17.20 5.73
C LYS A 67 0.70 -15.79 6.18
N ILE A 68 1.89 -15.67 6.77
CA ILE A 68 2.48 -14.42 7.24
C ILE A 68 3.67 -14.08 6.36
N SER A 69 3.61 -12.94 5.68
CA SER A 69 4.72 -12.42 4.88
C SER A 69 5.74 -11.72 5.79
N LEU A 70 6.88 -12.35 6.01
CA LEU A 70 7.96 -11.75 6.81
C LEU A 70 8.51 -10.46 6.17
N ASN A 71 8.45 -10.33 4.86
CA ASN A 71 8.80 -9.09 4.17
C ASN A 71 7.88 -7.93 4.57
N GLU A 72 6.57 -8.18 4.65
CA GLU A 72 5.58 -7.17 5.06
C GLU A 72 5.75 -6.80 6.55
N VAL A 73 6.11 -7.78 7.39
CA VAL A 73 6.44 -7.52 8.80
C VAL A 73 7.72 -6.67 8.93
N GLU A 74 8.76 -6.95 8.14
CA GLU A 74 9.99 -6.13 8.13
C GLU A 74 9.69 -4.69 7.72
N ILE A 75 8.87 -4.48 6.69
CA ILE A 75 8.42 -3.15 6.25
C ILE A 75 7.69 -2.44 7.39
N TYR A 76 6.77 -3.13 8.08
CA TYR A 76 6.08 -2.56 9.23
C TYR A 76 7.06 -2.08 10.30
N TYR A 77 8.04 -2.89 10.70
CA TYR A 77 9.03 -2.50 11.71
C TYR A 77 9.80 -1.24 11.29
N LYS A 78 10.21 -1.15 10.03
CA LYS A 78 10.88 0.04 9.49
C LYS A 78 9.98 1.27 9.49
N ALA A 79 8.74 1.12 9.02
CA ALA A 79 7.77 2.21 9.04
C ALA A 79 7.45 2.66 10.46
N ASN A 80 7.24 1.72 11.39
CA ASN A 80 6.88 2.02 12.78
C ASN A 80 7.97 2.80 13.53
N LYS A 81 9.25 2.62 13.18
CA LYS A 81 10.36 3.40 13.77
C LYS A 81 10.32 4.88 13.42
N ILE A 82 9.76 5.24 12.27
CA ILE A 82 9.77 6.61 11.75
C ILE A 82 8.40 7.28 11.77
N ILE A 83 7.32 6.49 11.94
CA ILE A 83 5.94 6.98 11.80
C ILE A 83 5.60 8.07 12.80
N SER A 84 6.15 8.01 14.02
CA SER A 84 5.96 9.03 15.06
C SER A 84 6.58 10.39 14.72
N ASP A 85 7.61 10.38 13.86
CA ASP A 85 8.28 11.61 13.40
C ASP A 85 7.56 12.25 12.21
N LEU A 86 6.65 11.51 11.57
CA LEU A 86 5.79 11.98 10.46
C LEU A 86 4.57 12.73 11.02
N LYS A 87 4.81 13.89 11.62
CA LYS A 87 3.80 14.70 12.30
C LYS A 87 3.71 16.14 11.80
N GLY A 88 2.55 16.76 12.03
CA GLY A 88 2.31 18.16 11.72
C GLY A 88 2.18 18.42 10.21
N TYR A 89 1.79 17.43 9.43
CA TYR A 89 1.39 17.62 8.03
C TYR A 89 -0.05 18.14 7.96
N ASP A 90 -0.28 19.07 7.04
CA ASP A 90 -1.62 19.58 6.76
C ASP A 90 -2.48 18.53 6.02
N VAL A 91 -1.81 17.76 5.17
CA VAL A 91 -2.40 16.69 4.36
C VAL A 91 -1.48 15.48 4.36
N VAL A 92 -2.08 14.30 4.57
CA VAL A 92 -1.49 12.99 4.29
C VAL A 92 -2.31 12.33 3.20
N GLN A 93 -1.68 11.88 2.12
CA GLN A 93 -2.36 11.14 1.06
C GLN A 93 -1.77 9.73 0.93
N LEU A 94 -2.64 8.73 1.06
CA LEU A 94 -2.32 7.34 0.76
C LEU A 94 -2.55 7.07 -0.72
N ILE A 95 -1.60 6.38 -1.38
CA ILE A 95 -1.74 6.03 -2.81
C ILE A 95 -2.86 5.00 -3.03
N ASN A 96 -3.01 4.06 -2.10
CA ASN A 96 -4.14 3.13 -1.96
C ASN A 96 -4.24 2.64 -0.51
N GLU A 97 -5.14 1.70 -0.22
CA GLU A 97 -5.32 1.18 1.15
C GLU A 97 -4.05 0.53 1.72
N ASN A 98 -3.24 -0.13 0.88
CA ASN A 98 -2.00 -0.80 1.30
C ASN A 98 -0.77 0.02 0.92
N ALA A 99 -0.75 1.29 1.34
CA ALA A 99 0.23 2.28 0.93
C ALA A 99 1.65 1.99 1.44
N PHE A 100 1.78 1.39 2.63
CA PHE A 100 3.05 0.94 3.20
C PHE A 100 3.47 -0.44 2.71
N ARG A 101 2.55 -1.22 2.10
CA ARG A 101 2.76 -2.62 1.70
C ARG A 101 3.03 -3.54 2.87
N THR A 102 2.26 -3.39 3.94
CA THR A 102 2.28 -4.26 5.12
C THR A 102 1.04 -5.17 5.16
N LEU A 103 0.94 -6.01 6.19
CA LEU A 103 -0.27 -6.78 6.45
C LEU A 103 -1.42 -5.82 6.85
N PRO A 104 -2.67 -6.07 6.45
CA PRO A 104 -3.77 -5.11 6.66
C PRO A 104 -3.94 -4.61 8.10
N TYR A 105 -3.79 -5.49 9.09
CA TYR A 105 -3.89 -5.09 10.50
C TYR A 105 -2.70 -4.22 10.96
N LEU A 106 -1.53 -4.41 10.38
CA LEU A 106 -0.33 -3.58 10.64
C LEU A 106 -0.46 -2.22 9.92
N GLU A 107 -1.04 -2.22 8.72
CA GLU A 107 -1.38 -1.00 7.98
C GLU A 107 -2.29 -0.10 8.80
N ILE A 108 -3.35 -0.66 9.42
CA ILE A 108 -4.26 0.07 10.31
C ILE A 108 -3.50 0.75 11.46
N LEU A 109 -2.54 0.07 12.09
CA LEU A 109 -1.75 0.65 13.20
C LEU A 109 -0.93 1.86 12.74
N LEU A 110 -0.28 1.77 11.57
CA LEU A 110 0.49 2.88 11.00
C LEU A 110 -0.43 4.05 10.63
N ILE A 111 -1.54 3.76 9.94
CA ILE A 111 -2.50 4.80 9.52
C ILE A 111 -3.14 5.50 10.74
N LYS A 112 -3.48 4.74 11.79
CA LYS A 112 -3.98 5.31 13.05
C LYS A 112 -3.01 6.33 13.65
N THR A 113 -1.71 6.02 13.65
CA THR A 113 -0.67 6.94 14.13
C THR A 113 -0.60 8.19 13.25
N LEU A 114 -0.73 8.05 11.92
CA LEU A 114 -0.77 9.19 11.00
C LEU A 114 -1.97 10.09 11.23
N ILE A 115 -3.16 9.50 11.40
CA ILE A 115 -4.40 10.28 11.69
C ILE A 115 -4.25 11.09 12.97
N ASN A 116 -3.70 10.49 14.03
CA ASN A 116 -3.52 11.17 15.31
C ASN A 116 -2.49 12.31 15.27
N ASN A 117 -1.50 12.22 14.37
CA ASN A 117 -0.38 13.16 14.32
C ASN A 117 -0.52 14.23 13.23
N ASN A 118 -1.53 14.17 12.37
CA ASN A 118 -1.71 15.03 11.20
C ASN A 118 -3.15 15.52 11.06
N LYS A 119 -3.39 16.53 10.19
CA LYS A 119 -4.70 17.19 10.14
C LYS A 119 -5.74 16.47 9.29
N LYS A 120 -5.36 16.05 8.07
CA LYS A 120 -6.28 15.43 7.10
C LYS A 120 -5.65 14.24 6.42
N LEU A 121 -6.42 13.16 6.27
CA LEU A 121 -6.04 11.97 5.52
C LEU A 121 -6.89 11.87 4.25
N PHE A 122 -6.26 11.53 3.12
CA PHE A 122 -6.92 11.25 1.84
C PHE A 122 -6.48 9.89 1.30
N LEU A 123 -7.41 9.18 0.69
CA LEU A 123 -7.17 7.95 -0.05
C LEU A 123 -7.30 8.24 -1.56
N LEU A 124 -6.24 7.97 -2.33
CA LEU A 124 -6.26 8.17 -3.79
C LEU A 124 -6.89 6.99 -4.53
N SER A 125 -6.89 5.80 -3.95
CA SER A 125 -7.40 4.55 -4.57
C SER A 125 -6.75 4.26 -5.94
N CYS A 126 -5.43 4.41 -6.03
CA CYS A 126 -4.69 4.13 -7.26
C CYS A 126 -4.50 2.63 -7.47
N GLY A 127 -4.82 2.16 -8.67
CA GLY A 127 -4.65 0.77 -9.07
C GLY A 127 -5.78 -0.13 -8.59
N VAL A 128 -5.41 -1.27 -8.00
CA VAL A 128 -6.39 -2.22 -7.45
C VAL A 128 -6.70 -1.83 -6.01
N ASP A 129 -7.96 -1.60 -5.72
CA ASP A 129 -8.48 -1.32 -4.39
C ASP A 129 -9.67 -2.24 -4.03
N GLN A 130 -10.13 -2.16 -2.78
CA GLN A 130 -11.22 -2.98 -2.27
C GLN A 130 -12.50 -2.79 -3.08
N LYS A 131 -12.89 -1.54 -3.36
CA LYS A 131 -14.14 -1.23 -4.07
C LYS A 131 -14.12 -1.68 -5.53
N SER A 132 -13.02 -1.50 -6.23
CA SER A 132 -12.89 -1.95 -7.62
C SER A 132 -12.99 -3.47 -7.73
N VAL A 133 -12.39 -4.21 -6.78
CA VAL A 133 -12.46 -5.67 -6.74
C VAL A 133 -13.87 -6.15 -6.37
N GLU A 134 -14.51 -5.56 -5.36
CA GLU A 134 -15.88 -5.84 -4.97
C GLU A 134 -16.86 -5.65 -6.14
N HIS A 135 -16.78 -4.51 -6.84
CA HIS A 135 -17.61 -4.24 -8.02
C HIS A 135 -17.35 -5.21 -9.16
N SER A 136 -16.08 -5.58 -9.38
CA SER A 136 -15.71 -6.57 -10.39
C SER A 136 -16.26 -7.96 -10.07
N LEU A 137 -16.17 -8.40 -8.82
CA LEU A 137 -16.72 -9.70 -8.37
C LEU A 137 -18.24 -9.76 -8.45
N ASN A 138 -18.91 -8.63 -8.25
CA ASN A 138 -20.38 -8.53 -8.37
C ASN A 138 -20.86 -8.39 -9.83
N ASN A 139 -19.98 -8.60 -10.84
CA ASN A 139 -20.28 -8.50 -12.28
C ASN A 139 -20.94 -7.18 -12.69
N LYS A 140 -20.61 -6.08 -12.01
CA LYS A 140 -21.15 -4.75 -12.29
C LYS A 140 -20.52 -4.09 -13.53
N PHE A 141 -19.42 -4.65 -14.03
CA PHE A 141 -18.73 -4.17 -15.21
C PHE A 141 -18.81 -5.21 -16.35
N LYS A 142 -19.03 -4.74 -17.58
CA LYS A 142 -18.92 -5.58 -18.78
C LYS A 142 -17.50 -6.15 -18.93
N TYR A 143 -16.50 -5.31 -18.67
CA TYR A 143 -15.08 -5.69 -18.63
C TYR A 143 -14.45 -5.16 -17.35
N SER A 144 -13.63 -5.98 -16.72
CA SER A 144 -12.93 -5.63 -15.50
C SER A 144 -11.56 -6.30 -15.45
N ILE A 145 -10.76 -5.91 -14.48
CA ILE A 145 -9.47 -6.58 -14.20
C ILE A 145 -9.64 -8.08 -13.90
N LEU A 146 -10.83 -8.52 -13.50
CA LEU A 146 -11.15 -9.92 -13.22
C LEU A 146 -11.79 -10.66 -14.41
N THR A 147 -12.07 -10.01 -15.54
CA THR A 147 -12.66 -10.67 -16.72
C THR A 147 -11.91 -11.94 -17.11
N PRO A 148 -10.56 -11.97 -17.25
CA PRO A 148 -9.86 -13.21 -17.60
C PRO A 148 -10.00 -14.31 -16.56
N TYR A 149 -10.14 -13.96 -15.28
CA TYR A 149 -10.37 -14.92 -14.20
C TYR A 149 -11.77 -15.55 -14.27
N PHE A 150 -12.80 -14.80 -14.65
CA PHE A 150 -14.14 -15.33 -14.84
C PHE A 150 -14.23 -16.26 -16.05
N GLU A 151 -13.52 -15.92 -17.14
CA GLU A 151 -13.44 -16.77 -18.34
C GLU A 151 -12.61 -18.04 -18.11
N ASN A 152 -11.61 -18.01 -17.24
CA ASN A 152 -10.75 -19.15 -16.90
C ASN A 152 -10.42 -19.22 -15.40
N PRO A 153 -11.23 -19.95 -14.59
CA PRO A 153 -11.01 -20.09 -13.13
C PRO A 153 -9.65 -20.71 -12.75
N ASN A 154 -8.97 -21.41 -13.67
CA ASN A 154 -7.62 -21.93 -13.44
C ASN A 154 -6.59 -20.83 -13.17
N LEU A 155 -6.89 -19.60 -13.57
CA LEU A 155 -6.08 -18.41 -13.29
C LEU A 155 -6.15 -17.92 -11.85
N LYS A 156 -6.93 -18.56 -10.97
CA LYS A 156 -7.10 -18.17 -9.55
C LYS A 156 -5.77 -17.88 -8.84
N LYS A 157 -4.74 -18.69 -9.11
CA LYS A 157 -3.41 -18.51 -8.52
C LYS A 157 -2.76 -17.18 -8.94
N SER A 158 -2.87 -16.84 -10.23
CA SER A 158 -2.32 -15.61 -10.80
C SER A 158 -3.07 -14.37 -10.31
N PHE A 159 -4.36 -14.49 -10.00
CA PHE A 159 -5.21 -13.40 -9.52
C PHE A 159 -5.24 -13.26 -7.98
N LYS A 160 -4.52 -14.10 -7.23
CA LYS A 160 -4.49 -14.06 -5.76
C LYS A 160 -4.14 -12.65 -5.22
N HIS A 161 -3.21 -11.95 -5.88
CA HIS A 161 -2.77 -10.61 -5.49
C HIS A 161 -3.84 -9.53 -5.68
N ILE A 162 -4.84 -9.76 -6.54
CA ILE A 162 -6.01 -8.91 -6.75
C ILE A 162 -7.14 -9.34 -5.80
N LEU A 163 -7.47 -10.62 -5.78
CA LEU A 163 -8.56 -11.17 -4.98
C LEU A 163 -8.38 -10.94 -3.46
N LYS A 164 -7.14 -10.73 -2.98
CA LYS A 164 -6.87 -10.41 -1.58
C LYS A 164 -7.61 -9.15 -1.10
N TYR A 165 -7.86 -8.17 -1.98
CA TYR A 165 -8.56 -6.93 -1.64
C TYR A 165 -10.03 -7.15 -1.27
N ASN A 166 -10.62 -8.32 -1.59
CA ASN A 166 -11.97 -8.68 -1.15
C ASN A 166 -11.97 -9.64 0.06
N THR A 167 -10.87 -9.75 0.79
CA THR A 167 -10.84 -10.48 2.07
C THR A 167 -11.35 -9.60 3.20
N ARG A 168 -11.81 -10.24 4.28
CA ARG A 168 -12.32 -9.55 5.47
C ARG A 168 -11.33 -8.53 6.04
N GLU A 169 -10.04 -8.85 5.99
CA GLU A 169 -8.96 -7.98 6.49
C GLU A 169 -8.83 -6.71 5.67
N TYR A 170 -8.89 -6.81 4.33
CA TYR A 170 -8.83 -5.66 3.44
C TYR A 170 -10.11 -4.82 3.47
N ILE A 171 -11.28 -5.45 3.59
CA ILE A 171 -12.55 -4.74 3.79
C ILE A 171 -12.48 -3.88 5.06
N LYS A 172 -12.03 -4.46 6.19
CA LYS A 172 -11.84 -3.71 7.45
C LYS A 172 -10.83 -2.57 7.32
N LEU A 173 -9.73 -2.79 6.60
CA LEU A 173 -8.74 -1.75 6.36
C LEU A 173 -9.35 -0.59 5.57
N HIS A 174 -10.09 -0.88 4.50
CA HIS A 174 -10.77 0.13 3.68
C HIS A 174 -11.79 0.93 4.51
N GLU A 175 -12.66 0.23 5.25
CA GLU A 175 -13.65 0.85 6.14
C GLU A 175 -12.99 1.74 7.19
N PHE A 176 -11.88 1.29 7.79
CA PHE A 176 -11.12 2.09 8.77
C PHE A 176 -10.56 3.38 8.18
N ILE A 177 -10.10 3.37 6.92
CA ILE A 177 -9.55 4.58 6.28
C ILE A 177 -10.64 5.59 5.98
N LEU A 178 -11.88 5.14 5.70
CA LEU A 178 -13.00 6.00 5.33
C LEU A 178 -13.85 6.47 6.53
N ALA A 179 -13.64 5.90 7.72
CA ALA A 179 -14.35 6.29 8.94
C ALA A 179 -13.83 7.61 9.51
#